data_644f86c973a6cf7e1c9ec6928e53f4b0
#
_entry.id   644f86c973a6cf7e1c9ec6928e53f4b0
#
_cell.length_a   1.000
_cell.length_b   1.000
_cell.length_c   1.000
_cell.angle_alpha   90.00
_cell.angle_beta   90.00
_cell.angle_gamma   90.00
#
_symmetry.space_group_name_H-M   'P 1'
#
loop_
_entity.id
_entity.type
_entity.pdbx_description
1 polymer ?
#
loop_
_entity_poly.entity_id
_entity_poly.type
_entity_poly.pdbx_seq_one_letter_code
_entity_poly.pdbx_strand_id
1 'polypeptide(L)'
;MKKFANIALILLIFFATIVVVGCTLYNINIGPVSRDKELKEVVIKEGETFLTIAPTLKENNLIKSEFFYKLYVKLFKPDTFEAGVYQLSENMGVKKIVEEISNGSNYNQDIIKITFVEGKNMRYIASVIAENTNNTEEDCFDLLSDENYIDSLIQKYWFLTDEIKNTKIYYPLEGYLFPDTYEFLNKNVTVEEIFEKMLDNTETKLESLKQEIETSGYTVHEILTLASIVELEGASSDDRASVAGVFYNRLNAGWTLGSDITGYYGAKMDDWSNGLGVHINDCNGYNTRGTCVLGLPVGPVCNPGVESIEATINPTVHDYYYFVADCSGKTYLNKNSSGHEATINKLIRDNNWCDS
;
A
#
# COMPACT_ATOMS: atom_id res chain seq x y z
N MET A 1 -8.71 -61.07 44.95
CA MET A 1 -9.25 -59.71 45.12
C MET A 1 -8.24 -58.75 45.72
N LYS A 2 -7.57 -59.02 46.89
CA LYS A 2 -6.62 -58.09 47.51
C LYS A 2 -5.43 -57.66 46.64
N LYS A 3 -4.85 -58.55 45.80
CA LYS A 3 -3.76 -58.22 44.86
C LYS A 3 -4.18 -57.24 43.75
N PHE A 4 -5.38 -57.39 43.17
CA PHE A 4 -5.93 -56.47 42.15
C PHE A 4 -6.24 -55.10 42.78
N ALA A 5 -6.77 -55.06 44.01
CA ALA A 5 -7.03 -53.80 44.70
C ALA A 5 -5.72 -53.01 44.96
N ASN A 6 -4.63 -53.71 45.35
CA ASN A 6 -3.33 -53.09 45.58
C ASN A 6 -2.72 -52.53 44.26
N ILE A 7 -2.83 -53.24 43.12
CA ILE A 7 -2.37 -52.81 41.83
C ILE A 7 -3.17 -51.55 41.36
N ALA A 8 -4.50 -51.62 41.50
CA ALA A 8 -5.36 -50.45 41.18
C ALA A 8 -5.02 -49.21 42.01
N LEU A 9 -4.75 -49.44 43.34
CA LEU A 9 -4.33 -48.35 44.21
C LEU A 9 -2.95 -47.73 43.81
N ILE A 10 -1.98 -48.59 43.45
CA ILE A 10 -0.67 -48.14 42.97
C ILE A 10 -0.81 -47.31 41.68
N LEU A 11 -1.61 -47.78 40.71
CA LEU A 11 -1.88 -47.05 39.48
C LEU A 11 -2.59 -45.74 39.72
N LEU A 12 -3.51 -45.69 40.67
CA LEU A 12 -4.22 -44.45 41.03
C LEU A 12 -3.29 -43.45 41.68
N ILE A 13 -2.40 -43.87 42.60
CA ILE A 13 -1.38 -43.03 43.21
C ILE A 13 -0.40 -42.53 42.17
N PHE A 14 0.05 -43.41 41.24
CA PHE A 14 0.94 -43.01 40.16
C PHE A 14 0.30 -41.94 39.23
N PHE A 15 -0.97 -42.17 38.87
CA PHE A 15 -1.72 -41.22 38.06
C PHE A 15 -1.91 -39.88 38.80
N ALA A 16 -2.29 -39.91 40.09
CA ALA A 16 -2.42 -38.72 40.90
C ALA A 16 -1.09 -37.95 41.02
N THR A 17 0.05 -38.64 41.12
CA THR A 17 1.37 -38.06 41.15
C THR A 17 1.68 -37.35 39.83
N ILE A 18 1.39 -37.98 38.68
CA ILE A 18 1.59 -37.33 37.36
C ILE A 18 0.76 -36.06 37.23
N VAL A 19 -0.51 -36.11 37.66
CA VAL A 19 -1.40 -34.93 37.63
C VAL A 19 -0.86 -33.81 38.50
N VAL A 20 -0.44 -34.10 39.74
CA VAL A 20 0.13 -33.11 40.67
C VAL A 20 1.40 -32.50 40.08
N VAL A 21 2.32 -33.33 39.56
CA VAL A 21 3.55 -32.85 38.91
C VAL A 21 3.23 -31.98 37.70
N GLY A 22 2.30 -32.43 36.82
CA GLY A 22 1.87 -31.68 35.67
C GLY A 22 1.27 -30.32 36.00
N CYS A 23 0.37 -30.27 37.01
CA CYS A 23 -0.21 -29.02 37.49
C CYS A 23 0.85 -28.08 38.10
N THR A 24 1.81 -28.64 38.82
CA THR A 24 2.90 -27.85 39.45
C THR A 24 3.79 -27.24 38.36
N LEU A 25 4.22 -28.02 37.37
CA LEU A 25 5.01 -27.55 36.25
C LEU A 25 4.27 -26.49 35.45
N TYR A 26 2.97 -26.70 35.17
CA TYR A 26 2.13 -25.73 34.54
C TYR A 26 2.09 -24.40 35.27
N ASN A 27 1.76 -24.38 36.54
CA ASN A 27 1.68 -23.19 37.40
C ASN A 27 3.03 -22.43 37.48
N ILE A 28 4.14 -23.15 37.58
CA ILE A 28 5.48 -22.55 37.59
C ILE A 28 5.77 -21.83 36.29
N ASN A 29 5.41 -22.45 35.15
CA ASN A 29 5.75 -21.93 33.81
C ASN A 29 4.82 -20.82 33.33
N ILE A 30 3.57 -20.75 33.80
CA ILE A 30 2.66 -19.63 33.51
C ILE A 30 2.82 -18.46 34.48
N GLY A 31 3.59 -18.66 35.57
CA GLY A 31 3.89 -17.59 36.55
C GLY A 31 4.88 -16.56 36.01
N PRO A 32 5.07 -15.44 36.75
CA PRO A 32 6.02 -14.39 36.43
C PRO A 32 7.44 -14.90 36.15
N VAL A 33 8.14 -14.30 35.19
CA VAL A 33 9.54 -14.64 34.88
C VAL A 33 10.45 -14.19 36.01
N SER A 34 10.27 -12.95 36.47
CA SER A 34 11.03 -12.34 37.55
C SER A 34 10.12 -11.49 38.47
N ARG A 35 10.72 -10.71 39.38
CA ARG A 35 10.02 -9.70 40.18
C ARG A 35 10.17 -8.29 39.61
N ASP A 36 10.84 -8.17 38.48
CA ASP A 36 11.08 -6.90 37.84
C ASP A 36 9.76 -6.31 37.33
N LYS A 37 9.55 -5.03 37.64
CA LYS A 37 8.37 -4.25 37.26
C LYS A 37 8.67 -3.26 36.14
N GLU A 38 9.90 -3.24 35.61
CA GLU A 38 10.24 -2.39 34.47
C GLU A 38 9.36 -2.76 33.30
N LEU A 39 8.72 -1.74 32.70
CA LEU A 39 7.86 -1.90 31.56
C LEU A 39 8.70 -2.00 30.30
N LYS A 40 8.44 -3.01 29.50
CA LYS A 40 9.04 -3.25 28.20
C LYS A 40 8.01 -3.01 27.13
N GLU A 41 8.41 -2.31 26.07
CA GLU A 41 7.59 -2.19 24.87
C GLU A 41 7.59 -3.48 24.07
N VAL A 42 6.39 -3.94 23.74
CA VAL A 42 6.17 -5.13 22.90
C VAL A 42 5.27 -4.73 21.74
N VAL A 43 5.83 -4.77 20.55
CA VAL A 43 5.09 -4.50 19.33
C VAL A 43 4.36 -5.77 18.89
N ILE A 44 3.05 -5.68 18.71
CA ILE A 44 2.21 -6.73 18.15
C ILE A 44 1.70 -6.23 16.79
N LYS A 45 2.07 -6.94 15.73
CA LYS A 45 1.74 -6.56 14.35
C LYS A 45 0.32 -6.94 13.98
N GLU A 46 -0.21 -6.27 12.96
CA GLU A 46 -1.51 -6.62 12.38
C GLU A 46 -1.51 -8.06 11.83
N GLY A 47 -2.60 -8.79 12.06
CA GLY A 47 -2.70 -10.21 11.69
C GLY A 47 -2.08 -11.20 12.67
N GLU A 48 -1.35 -10.76 13.70
CA GLU A 48 -0.87 -11.64 14.75
C GLU A 48 -2.00 -12.16 15.65
N THR A 49 -1.79 -13.32 16.22
CA THR A 49 -2.72 -13.99 17.12
C THR A 49 -2.03 -14.26 18.45
N PHE A 50 -2.79 -14.57 19.52
CA PHE A 50 -2.21 -15.02 20.78
C PHE A 50 -1.23 -16.20 20.63
N LEU A 51 -1.35 -17.01 19.61
CA LEU A 51 -0.42 -18.12 19.38
C LEU A 51 0.85 -17.68 18.65
N THR A 52 0.77 -16.70 17.76
CA THR A 52 1.90 -16.25 16.93
C THR A 52 2.81 -15.27 17.70
N ILE A 53 2.29 -14.50 18.67
CA ILE A 53 3.10 -13.59 19.50
C ILE A 53 3.96 -14.30 20.57
N ALA A 54 3.83 -15.62 20.73
CA ALA A 54 4.56 -16.35 21.77
C ALA A 54 6.10 -16.24 21.67
N PRO A 55 6.73 -16.31 20.47
CA PRO A 55 8.16 -16.05 20.32
C PRO A 55 8.55 -14.65 20.78
N THR A 56 7.83 -13.61 20.32
CA THR A 56 8.08 -12.21 20.69
C THR A 56 8.03 -12.00 22.21
N LEU A 57 7.02 -12.57 22.88
CA LEU A 57 6.94 -12.53 24.34
C LEU A 57 8.10 -13.26 25.01
N LYS A 58 8.59 -14.35 24.41
CA LYS A 58 9.72 -15.12 24.92
C LYS A 58 11.03 -14.38 24.76
N GLU A 59 11.29 -13.78 23.60
CA GLU A 59 12.48 -12.98 23.30
C GLU A 59 12.59 -11.76 24.23
N ASN A 60 11.46 -11.13 24.54
CA ASN A 60 11.39 -10.03 25.49
C ASN A 60 11.43 -10.47 26.95
N ASN A 61 11.62 -11.76 27.23
CA ASN A 61 11.71 -12.34 28.58
C ASN A 61 10.44 -12.13 29.43
N LEU A 62 9.27 -12.08 28.79
CA LEU A 62 7.97 -11.86 29.44
C LEU A 62 7.27 -13.18 29.82
N ILE A 63 7.65 -14.28 29.20
CA ILE A 63 7.15 -15.63 29.47
C ILE A 63 8.30 -16.62 29.66
N LYS A 64 8.10 -17.61 30.54
CA LYS A 64 9.11 -18.65 30.78
C LYS A 64 9.20 -19.67 29.66
N SER A 65 8.05 -20.02 29.07
CA SER A 65 7.94 -21.09 28.09
C SER A 65 6.82 -20.81 27.10
N GLU A 66 7.16 -20.80 25.81
CA GLU A 66 6.17 -20.70 24.73
C GLU A 66 5.15 -21.86 24.75
N PHE A 67 5.62 -23.08 25.08
CA PHE A 67 4.73 -24.25 25.15
C PHE A 67 3.61 -24.05 26.18
N PHE A 68 3.95 -23.63 27.40
CA PHE A 68 2.95 -23.43 28.46
C PHE A 68 2.09 -22.19 28.21
N TYR A 69 2.64 -21.16 27.57
CA TYR A 69 1.87 -20.02 27.12
C TYR A 69 0.82 -20.44 26.06
N LYS A 70 1.25 -21.11 24.99
CA LYS A 70 0.35 -21.64 23.94
C LYS A 70 -0.70 -22.61 24.51
N LEU A 71 -0.32 -23.43 25.52
CA LEU A 71 -1.25 -24.30 26.23
C LEU A 71 -2.30 -23.49 27.00
N TYR A 72 -1.88 -22.42 27.70
CA TYR A 72 -2.79 -21.49 28.40
C TYR A 72 -3.79 -20.87 27.43
N VAL A 73 -3.32 -20.29 26.32
CA VAL A 73 -4.17 -19.67 25.29
C VAL A 73 -5.19 -20.66 24.72
N LYS A 74 -4.78 -21.90 24.43
CA LYS A 74 -5.70 -22.94 23.92
C LYS A 74 -6.76 -23.38 24.94
N LEU A 75 -6.42 -23.39 26.24
CA LEU A 75 -7.34 -23.77 27.32
C LEU A 75 -8.35 -22.67 27.64
N PHE A 76 -7.90 -21.43 27.70
CA PHE A 76 -8.73 -20.30 28.13
C PHE A 76 -9.36 -19.50 26.97
N LYS A 77 -8.87 -19.70 25.72
CA LYS A 77 -9.41 -19.08 24.49
C LYS A 77 -9.71 -17.58 24.70
N PRO A 78 -8.69 -16.76 25.00
CA PRO A 78 -8.91 -15.33 25.18
C PRO A 78 -9.56 -14.71 23.95
N ASP A 79 -10.28 -13.60 24.14
CA ASP A 79 -10.86 -12.82 23.07
C ASP A 79 -9.78 -12.24 22.17
N THR A 80 -10.19 -11.63 21.04
CA THR A 80 -9.28 -10.95 20.13
C THR A 80 -8.61 -9.76 20.81
N PHE A 81 -7.48 -9.33 20.26
CA PHE A 81 -6.78 -8.10 20.66
C PHE A 81 -6.50 -7.25 19.42
N GLU A 82 -6.10 -6.02 19.64
CA GLU A 82 -5.72 -5.10 18.58
C GLU A 82 -4.20 -5.09 18.40
N ALA A 83 -3.72 -4.85 17.15
CA ALA A 83 -2.32 -4.60 16.88
C ALA A 83 -1.90 -3.30 17.57
N GLY A 84 -0.65 -3.21 18.04
CA GLY A 84 -0.18 -2.01 18.73
C GLY A 84 1.04 -2.24 19.59
N VAL A 85 1.41 -1.20 20.35
CA VAL A 85 2.54 -1.25 21.29
C VAL A 85 2.01 -1.43 22.71
N TYR A 86 2.39 -2.52 23.33
CA TYR A 86 1.96 -2.90 24.67
C TYR A 86 3.09 -2.74 25.69
N GLN A 87 2.78 -2.16 26.84
CA GLN A 87 3.72 -2.00 27.94
C GLN A 87 3.56 -3.19 28.93
N LEU A 88 4.48 -4.15 28.85
CA LEU A 88 4.44 -5.39 29.64
C LEU A 88 5.69 -5.50 30.50
N SER A 89 5.63 -6.26 31.59
CA SER A 89 6.78 -6.46 32.51
C SER A 89 6.96 -7.90 32.92
N GLU A 90 8.18 -8.27 33.32
CA GLU A 90 8.55 -9.64 33.69
C GLU A 90 7.84 -10.15 34.93
N ASN A 91 7.34 -9.25 35.77
CA ASN A 91 6.57 -9.63 36.96
C ASN A 91 5.11 -9.98 36.66
N MET A 92 4.66 -9.80 35.42
CA MET A 92 3.36 -10.26 34.95
C MET A 92 3.45 -11.77 34.64
N GLY A 93 2.55 -12.57 35.16
CA GLY A 93 2.42 -13.96 34.72
C GLY A 93 1.62 -14.02 33.38
N VAL A 94 1.64 -15.16 32.73
CA VAL A 94 0.94 -15.38 31.45
C VAL A 94 -0.52 -14.92 31.50
N LYS A 95 -1.23 -15.21 32.57
CA LYS A 95 -2.63 -14.80 32.76
C LYS A 95 -2.77 -13.28 32.66
N LYS A 96 -1.93 -12.53 33.36
CA LYS A 96 -2.00 -11.07 33.39
C LYS A 96 -1.56 -10.47 32.07
N ILE A 97 -0.53 -11.02 31.43
CA ILE A 97 -0.10 -10.59 30.06
C ILE A 97 -1.25 -10.75 29.07
N VAL A 98 -1.90 -11.91 29.04
CA VAL A 98 -3.05 -12.16 28.14
C VAL A 98 -4.21 -11.22 28.46
N GLU A 99 -4.49 -10.96 29.73
CA GLU A 99 -5.55 -10.04 30.17
C GLU A 99 -5.25 -8.59 29.76
N GLU A 100 -4.02 -8.11 29.96
CA GLU A 100 -3.60 -6.76 29.58
C GLU A 100 -3.67 -6.57 28.05
N ILE A 101 -3.23 -7.57 27.28
CA ILE A 101 -3.32 -7.53 25.82
C ILE A 101 -4.80 -7.55 25.38
N SER A 102 -5.64 -8.42 25.95
CA SER A 102 -7.07 -8.52 25.60
C SER A 102 -7.87 -7.26 25.94
N ASN A 103 -7.56 -6.63 27.07
CA ASN A 103 -8.27 -5.44 27.55
C ASN A 103 -7.73 -4.15 26.94
N GLY A 104 -6.59 -4.20 26.24
CA GLY A 104 -5.93 -3.02 25.70
C GLY A 104 -5.46 -2.01 26.74
N SER A 105 -5.41 -2.38 28.03
CA SER A 105 -5.13 -1.47 29.17
C SER A 105 -3.72 -0.87 29.13
N ASN A 106 -2.77 -1.55 28.50
CA ASN A 106 -1.40 -1.08 28.26
C ASN A 106 -1.12 -0.77 26.79
N TYR A 107 -2.18 -0.67 25.97
CA TYR A 107 -2.06 -0.32 24.58
C TYR A 107 -1.56 1.12 24.44
N ASN A 108 -0.45 1.32 23.76
CA ASN A 108 0.06 2.64 23.47
C ASN A 108 -0.61 3.16 22.18
N GLN A 109 -1.34 4.28 22.31
CA GLN A 109 -2.06 4.92 21.20
C GLN A 109 -1.15 5.79 20.31
N ASP A 110 0.13 5.49 20.19
CA ASP A 110 1.03 6.19 19.25
C ASP A 110 0.80 5.80 17.78
N ILE A 111 -0.36 5.17 17.50
CA ILE A 111 -0.79 4.90 16.12
C ILE A 111 -0.81 6.21 15.35
N ILE A 112 -0.05 6.23 14.27
CA ILE A 112 -0.07 7.33 13.30
C ILE A 112 -0.93 6.95 12.11
N LYS A 113 -1.61 7.96 11.55
CA LYS A 113 -2.36 7.83 10.30
C LYS A 113 -1.68 8.69 9.25
N ILE A 114 -1.33 8.08 8.14
CA ILE A 114 -0.70 8.76 7.01
C ILE A 114 -1.63 8.67 5.82
N THR A 115 -2.00 9.82 5.26
CA THR A 115 -2.84 9.89 4.04
C THR A 115 -1.96 10.19 2.84
N PHE A 116 -2.01 9.30 1.86
CA PHE A 116 -1.42 9.49 0.54
C PHE A 116 -2.52 9.85 -0.45
N VAL A 117 -2.42 11.02 -1.06
CA VAL A 117 -3.47 11.59 -1.92
C VAL A 117 -3.32 11.05 -3.35
N GLU A 118 -4.45 10.78 -4.02
CA GLU A 118 -4.50 10.40 -5.43
C GLU A 118 -3.81 11.42 -6.35
N GLY A 119 -3.28 10.96 -7.46
CA GLY A 119 -2.60 11.82 -8.43
C GLY A 119 -1.22 12.34 -8.00
N LYS A 120 -0.69 11.87 -6.88
CA LYS A 120 0.64 12.27 -6.40
C LYS A 120 1.71 11.26 -6.80
N ASN A 121 2.91 11.79 -7.12
CA ASN A 121 4.05 11.00 -7.56
C ASN A 121 4.91 10.51 -6.38
N MET A 122 5.91 9.68 -6.69
CA MET A 122 6.83 9.09 -5.70
C MET A 122 7.57 10.14 -4.85
N ARG A 123 7.94 11.28 -5.41
CA ARG A 123 8.63 12.35 -4.65
C ARG A 123 7.73 12.90 -3.54
N TYR A 124 6.45 13.11 -3.85
CA TYR A 124 5.46 13.49 -2.84
C TYR A 124 5.26 12.39 -1.79
N ILE A 125 5.19 11.11 -2.19
CA ILE A 125 5.07 9.99 -1.24
C ILE A 125 6.26 9.98 -0.29
N ALA A 126 7.48 10.11 -0.80
CA ALA A 126 8.69 10.17 0.02
C ALA A 126 8.67 11.35 1.02
N SER A 127 8.24 12.54 0.57
CA SER A 127 8.12 13.70 1.47
C SER A 127 7.08 13.47 2.58
N VAL A 128 5.92 12.88 2.25
CA VAL A 128 4.88 12.56 3.25
C VAL A 128 5.38 11.54 4.26
N ILE A 129 6.14 10.53 3.83
CA ILE A 129 6.77 9.55 4.74
C ILE A 129 7.74 10.25 5.68
N ALA A 130 8.64 11.09 5.15
CA ALA A 130 9.62 11.83 5.95
C ALA A 130 8.98 12.79 6.95
N GLU A 131 7.87 13.44 6.59
CA GLU A 131 7.15 14.36 7.48
C GLU A 131 6.44 13.63 8.64
N ASN A 132 5.98 12.40 8.43
CA ASN A 132 5.11 11.70 9.38
C ASN A 132 5.81 10.59 10.17
N THR A 133 7.00 10.17 9.77
CA THR A 133 7.76 9.06 10.38
C THR A 133 9.17 9.49 10.77
N ASN A 134 9.98 8.56 11.24
CA ASN A 134 11.41 8.76 11.50
C ASN A 134 12.29 8.42 10.29
N ASN A 135 11.71 8.08 9.15
CA ASN A 135 12.44 7.86 7.89
C ASN A 135 12.71 9.19 7.19
N THR A 136 13.64 9.19 6.26
CA THR A 136 13.97 10.28 5.36
C THR A 136 13.47 10.01 3.94
N GLU A 137 13.44 11.02 3.08
CA GLU A 137 13.18 10.82 1.65
C GLU A 137 14.26 9.94 1.00
N GLU A 138 15.53 10.06 1.46
CA GLU A 138 16.65 9.28 0.98
C GLU A 138 16.45 7.77 1.26
N ASP A 139 15.93 7.41 2.45
CA ASP A 139 15.59 6.02 2.78
C ASP A 139 14.59 5.42 1.78
N CYS A 140 13.63 6.24 1.31
CA CYS A 140 12.66 5.80 0.29
C CYS A 140 13.35 5.53 -1.05
N PHE A 141 14.22 6.44 -1.50
CA PHE A 141 14.90 6.30 -2.79
C PHE A 141 15.97 5.22 -2.77
N ASP A 142 16.65 5.02 -1.65
CA ASP A 142 17.62 3.95 -1.47
C ASP A 142 16.94 2.58 -1.57
N LEU A 143 15.79 2.40 -0.91
CA LEU A 143 15.02 1.17 -0.98
C LEU A 143 14.51 0.89 -2.41
N LEU A 144 14.04 1.92 -3.13
CA LEU A 144 13.63 1.79 -4.54
C LEU A 144 14.79 1.45 -5.48
N SER A 145 16.03 1.70 -5.06
CA SER A 145 17.23 1.40 -5.82
C SER A 145 17.82 0.02 -5.47
N ASP A 146 17.30 -0.65 -4.45
CA ASP A 146 17.72 -2.01 -4.08
C ASP A 146 17.07 -3.05 -4.99
N GLU A 147 17.88 -3.60 -5.92
CA GLU A 147 17.42 -4.62 -6.87
C GLU A 147 16.87 -5.87 -6.17
N ASN A 148 17.44 -6.27 -5.01
CA ASN A 148 16.96 -7.45 -4.28
C ASN A 148 15.56 -7.21 -3.69
N TYR A 149 15.32 -6.00 -3.18
CA TYR A 149 14.00 -5.61 -2.69
C TYR A 149 12.99 -5.61 -3.82
N ILE A 150 13.28 -4.97 -4.95
CA ILE A 150 12.39 -4.94 -6.13
C ILE A 150 12.12 -6.35 -6.65
N ASP A 151 13.14 -7.23 -6.73
CA ASP A 151 12.98 -8.61 -7.16
C ASP A 151 12.08 -9.41 -6.19
N SER A 152 12.19 -9.16 -4.88
CA SER A 152 11.33 -9.79 -3.88
C SER A 152 9.86 -9.39 -4.05
N LEU A 153 9.60 -8.12 -4.36
CA LEU A 153 8.24 -7.61 -4.63
C LEU A 153 7.66 -8.21 -5.91
N ILE A 154 8.44 -8.31 -7.00
CA ILE A 154 8.01 -8.95 -8.25
C ILE A 154 7.64 -10.42 -8.00
N GLN A 155 8.33 -11.12 -7.12
CA GLN A 155 7.99 -12.49 -6.75
C GLN A 155 6.73 -12.58 -5.87
N LYS A 156 6.46 -11.55 -5.06
CA LYS A 156 5.36 -11.51 -4.11
C LYS A 156 4.03 -11.09 -4.76
N TYR A 157 4.05 -10.09 -5.63
CA TYR A 157 2.85 -9.47 -6.18
C TYR A 157 2.65 -9.81 -7.65
N TRP A 158 1.53 -10.41 -8.02
CA TRP A 158 1.22 -10.87 -9.39
C TRP A 158 1.16 -9.73 -10.42
N PHE A 159 0.89 -8.52 -10.00
CA PHE A 159 0.76 -7.34 -10.85
C PHE A 159 2.09 -6.59 -11.07
N LEU A 160 3.15 -6.97 -10.38
CA LEU A 160 4.50 -6.46 -10.60
C LEU A 160 5.27 -7.38 -11.56
N THR A 161 5.92 -6.81 -12.55
CA THR A 161 6.72 -7.53 -13.54
C THR A 161 8.07 -6.86 -13.76
N ASP A 162 8.95 -7.47 -14.53
CA ASP A 162 10.25 -6.86 -14.89
C ASP A 162 10.12 -5.55 -15.69
N GLU A 163 8.92 -5.17 -16.14
CA GLU A 163 8.66 -3.87 -16.79
C GLU A 163 9.07 -2.70 -15.90
N ILE A 164 8.86 -2.80 -14.57
CA ILE A 164 9.23 -1.75 -13.61
C ILE A 164 10.74 -1.54 -13.47
N LYS A 165 11.57 -2.49 -13.96
CA LYS A 165 13.04 -2.42 -13.94
C LYS A 165 13.62 -1.73 -15.18
N ASN A 166 12.79 -1.20 -16.08
CA ASN A 166 13.26 -0.47 -17.24
C ASN A 166 14.11 0.73 -16.81
N THR A 167 15.34 0.80 -17.29
CA THR A 167 16.34 1.81 -16.90
C THR A 167 15.96 3.26 -17.19
N LYS A 168 14.90 3.49 -17.97
CA LYS A 168 14.34 4.83 -18.22
C LYS A 168 13.28 5.23 -17.18
N ILE A 169 12.81 4.30 -16.37
CA ILE A 169 11.87 4.57 -15.27
C ILE A 169 12.64 5.27 -14.14
N TYR A 170 12.06 6.32 -13.59
CA TYR A 170 12.68 7.07 -12.50
C TYR A 170 12.54 6.39 -11.14
N TYR A 171 11.38 5.79 -10.90
CA TYR A 171 11.04 5.09 -9.65
C TYR A 171 10.25 3.81 -9.97
N PRO A 172 10.78 2.61 -9.66
CA PRO A 172 10.16 1.33 -10.04
C PRO A 172 8.70 1.14 -9.58
N LEU A 173 8.35 1.70 -8.42
CA LEU A 173 6.99 1.57 -7.86
C LEU A 173 6.08 2.76 -8.16
N GLU A 174 6.48 3.71 -9.02
CA GLU A 174 5.59 4.80 -9.43
C GLU A 174 4.32 4.25 -10.07
N GLY A 175 3.17 4.70 -9.58
CA GLY A 175 1.85 4.25 -10.04
C GLY A 175 1.32 2.97 -9.37
N TYR A 176 2.14 2.31 -8.55
CA TYR A 176 1.78 1.05 -7.90
C TYR A 176 1.47 1.18 -6.40
N LEU A 177 1.79 2.31 -5.79
CA LEU A 177 1.52 2.55 -4.37
C LEU A 177 0.12 3.19 -4.21
N PHE A 178 -0.90 2.36 -3.92
CA PHE A 178 -2.29 2.81 -3.92
C PHE A 178 -2.51 3.96 -2.93
N PRO A 179 -3.11 5.09 -3.37
CA PRO A 179 -3.39 6.22 -2.50
C PRO A 179 -4.57 5.90 -1.56
N ASP A 180 -4.35 6.04 -0.25
CA ASP A 180 -5.35 5.83 0.79
C ASP A 180 -4.82 6.40 2.13
N THR A 181 -5.58 6.25 3.20
CA THR A 181 -5.14 6.52 4.57
C THR A 181 -4.73 5.23 5.24
N TYR A 182 -3.47 5.15 5.66
CA TYR A 182 -2.88 3.99 6.29
C TYR A 182 -2.57 4.25 7.76
N GLU A 183 -2.83 3.25 8.60
CA GLU A 183 -2.50 3.29 10.03
C GLU A 183 -1.22 2.49 10.28
N PHE A 184 -0.30 3.06 11.07
CA PHE A 184 0.94 2.41 11.48
C PHE A 184 1.11 2.53 12.98
N LEU A 185 1.77 1.55 13.61
CA LEU A 185 1.88 1.43 15.05
C LEU A 185 2.56 2.63 15.72
N ASN A 186 3.54 3.22 15.06
CA ASN A 186 4.24 4.43 15.51
C ASN A 186 5.14 4.98 14.40
N LYS A 187 5.87 6.06 14.69
CA LYS A 187 6.78 6.71 13.74
C LYS A 187 8.03 5.90 13.37
N ASN A 188 8.32 4.79 14.03
CA ASN A 188 9.46 3.91 13.70
C ASN A 188 9.11 2.87 12.61
N VAL A 189 7.91 2.93 12.02
CA VAL A 189 7.56 2.12 10.87
C VAL A 189 8.60 2.29 9.76
N THR A 190 9.05 1.19 9.15
CA THR A 190 10.04 1.23 8.07
C THR A 190 9.39 1.64 6.74
N VAL A 191 10.20 2.15 5.80
CA VAL A 191 9.73 2.43 4.42
C VAL A 191 9.22 1.17 3.76
N GLU A 192 9.88 0.04 3.97
CA GLU A 192 9.49 -1.28 3.47
C GLU A 192 8.06 -1.65 3.93
N GLU A 193 7.78 -1.53 5.24
CA GLU A 193 6.44 -1.81 5.79
C GLU A 193 5.37 -0.87 5.21
N ILE A 194 5.71 0.39 4.95
CA ILE A 194 4.79 1.36 4.33
C ILE A 194 4.50 0.97 2.88
N PHE A 195 5.54 0.74 2.09
CA PHE A 195 5.39 0.37 0.67
C PHE A 195 4.65 -0.95 0.51
N GLU A 196 4.98 -1.97 1.29
CA GLU A 196 4.27 -3.25 1.25
C GLU A 196 2.79 -3.09 1.61
N LYS A 197 2.45 -2.29 2.62
CA LYS A 197 1.04 -2.04 2.98
C LYS A 197 0.27 -1.31 1.87
N MET A 198 0.93 -0.40 1.15
CA MET A 198 0.35 0.26 -0.02
C MET A 198 0.20 -0.70 -1.19
N LEU A 199 1.15 -1.60 -1.42
CA LEU A 199 1.08 -2.66 -2.44
C LEU A 199 0.02 -3.72 -2.12
N ASP A 200 -0.15 -4.12 -0.87
CA ASP A 200 -1.23 -5.03 -0.43
C ASP A 200 -2.63 -4.43 -0.75
N ASN A 201 -2.77 -3.10 -0.58
CA ASN A 201 -4.00 -2.41 -0.97
C ASN A 201 -4.15 -2.35 -2.51
N THR A 202 -3.06 -2.12 -3.25
CA THR A 202 -3.06 -2.21 -4.72
C THR A 202 -3.53 -3.59 -5.18
N GLU A 203 -3.00 -4.67 -4.59
CA GLU A 203 -3.43 -6.04 -4.88
C GLU A 203 -4.92 -6.20 -4.66
N THR A 204 -5.43 -5.75 -3.52
CA THR A 204 -6.85 -5.82 -3.18
C THR A 204 -7.73 -5.11 -4.22
N LYS A 205 -7.31 -3.94 -4.70
CA LYS A 205 -8.05 -3.18 -5.72
C LYS A 205 -7.98 -3.85 -7.09
N LEU A 206 -6.79 -4.26 -7.50
CA LEU A 206 -6.58 -4.89 -8.82
C LEU A 206 -7.15 -6.30 -8.91
N GLU A 207 -7.24 -7.05 -7.80
CA GLU A 207 -7.82 -8.41 -7.84
C GLU A 207 -9.29 -8.38 -8.29
N SER A 208 -10.05 -7.34 -7.92
CA SER A 208 -11.43 -7.17 -8.38
C SER A 208 -11.53 -6.84 -9.89
N LEU A 209 -10.47 -6.31 -10.49
CA LEU A 209 -10.39 -5.89 -11.89
C LEU A 209 -9.57 -6.86 -12.77
N LYS A 210 -9.02 -7.91 -12.18
CA LYS A 210 -8.06 -8.81 -12.82
C LYS A 210 -8.57 -9.42 -14.14
N GLN A 211 -9.80 -9.91 -14.15
CA GLN A 211 -10.39 -10.49 -15.35
C GLN A 211 -10.53 -9.45 -16.49
N GLU A 212 -10.89 -8.22 -16.15
CA GLU A 212 -11.03 -7.14 -17.11
C GLU A 212 -9.66 -6.72 -17.66
N ILE A 213 -8.65 -6.65 -16.79
CA ILE A 213 -7.26 -6.41 -17.16
C ILE A 213 -6.77 -7.50 -18.12
N GLU A 214 -6.92 -8.77 -17.79
CA GLU A 214 -6.48 -9.90 -18.62
C GLU A 214 -7.17 -9.91 -20.00
N THR A 215 -8.39 -9.44 -20.09
CA THR A 215 -9.14 -9.38 -21.37
C THR A 215 -8.93 -8.10 -22.16
N SER A 216 -8.36 -7.05 -21.56
CA SER A 216 -8.11 -5.75 -22.20
C SER A 216 -7.06 -5.83 -23.33
N GLY A 217 -6.14 -6.79 -23.24
CA GLY A 217 -4.98 -6.91 -24.12
C GLY A 217 -3.80 -6.01 -23.75
N TYR A 218 -3.88 -5.30 -22.62
CA TYR A 218 -2.81 -4.48 -22.05
C TYR A 218 -2.24 -5.11 -20.79
N THR A 219 -0.96 -4.85 -20.51
CA THR A 219 -0.34 -5.24 -19.23
C THR A 219 -0.83 -4.35 -18.09
N VAL A 220 -0.67 -4.81 -16.83
CA VAL A 220 -0.97 -3.96 -15.66
C VAL A 220 -0.14 -2.67 -15.71
N HIS A 221 1.12 -2.76 -16.15
CA HIS A 221 2.00 -1.60 -16.29
C HIS A 221 1.45 -0.57 -17.29
N GLU A 222 0.97 -1.01 -18.45
CA GLU A 222 0.36 -0.14 -19.45
C GLU A 222 -0.94 0.50 -18.97
N ILE A 223 -1.77 -0.27 -18.25
CA ILE A 223 -3.03 0.24 -17.66
C ILE A 223 -2.72 1.29 -16.60
N LEU A 224 -1.84 1.02 -15.64
CA LEU A 224 -1.48 1.99 -14.61
C LEU A 224 -0.78 3.23 -15.20
N THR A 225 0.03 3.04 -16.25
CA THR A 225 0.64 4.14 -16.98
C THR A 225 -0.41 5.07 -17.58
N LEU A 226 -1.39 4.52 -18.28
CA LEU A 226 -2.47 5.34 -18.87
C LEU A 226 -3.39 5.91 -17.79
N ALA A 227 -3.73 5.13 -16.74
CA ALA A 227 -4.55 5.58 -15.63
C ALA A 227 -3.93 6.77 -14.89
N SER A 228 -2.60 6.79 -14.72
CA SER A 228 -1.90 7.91 -14.10
C SER A 228 -2.00 9.21 -14.92
N ILE A 229 -2.08 9.10 -16.25
CA ILE A 229 -2.30 10.26 -17.12
C ILE A 229 -3.78 10.69 -17.05
N VAL A 230 -4.71 9.74 -17.12
CA VAL A 230 -6.16 10.01 -17.00
C VAL A 230 -6.49 10.68 -15.66
N GLU A 231 -5.83 10.27 -14.56
CA GLU A 231 -5.97 10.86 -13.22
C GLU A 231 -5.69 12.35 -13.22
N LEU A 232 -4.65 12.78 -13.91
CA LEU A 232 -4.18 14.16 -13.91
C LEU A 232 -4.79 15.03 -15.02
N GLU A 233 -5.38 14.40 -16.07
CA GLU A 233 -6.04 15.08 -17.18
C GLU A 233 -7.58 15.09 -17.04
N GLY A 234 -8.12 14.16 -16.26
CA GLY A 234 -9.56 14.03 -16.05
C GLY A 234 -10.09 15.12 -15.13
N ALA A 235 -10.83 16.09 -15.66
CA ALA A 235 -11.39 17.20 -14.90
C ALA A 235 -12.48 16.76 -13.90
N SER A 236 -13.18 15.66 -14.17
CA SER A 236 -14.18 15.04 -13.28
C SER A 236 -14.14 13.52 -13.38
N SER A 237 -14.65 12.82 -12.34
CA SER A 237 -14.76 11.36 -12.38
C SER A 237 -15.64 10.87 -13.54
N ASP A 238 -16.70 11.59 -13.88
CA ASP A 238 -17.61 11.25 -14.99
C ASP A 238 -16.94 11.35 -16.35
N ASP A 239 -15.90 12.18 -16.49
CA ASP A 239 -15.21 12.43 -17.77
C ASP A 239 -14.00 11.50 -17.99
N ARG A 240 -13.46 10.86 -16.95
CA ARG A 240 -12.25 10.03 -17.03
C ARG A 240 -12.36 8.94 -18.09
N ALA A 241 -13.47 8.23 -18.16
CA ALA A 241 -13.67 7.17 -19.17
C ALA A 241 -13.68 7.74 -20.62
N SER A 242 -14.19 8.97 -20.79
CA SER A 242 -14.19 9.66 -22.09
C SER A 242 -12.79 10.15 -22.46
N VAL A 243 -12.02 10.67 -21.50
CA VAL A 243 -10.62 11.07 -21.69
C VAL A 243 -9.75 9.84 -22.02
N ALA A 244 -9.94 8.74 -21.31
CA ALA A 244 -9.28 7.46 -21.62
C ALA A 244 -9.59 7.02 -23.07
N GLY A 245 -10.86 7.14 -23.51
CA GLY A 245 -11.26 6.85 -24.89
C GLY A 245 -10.53 7.70 -25.93
N VAL A 246 -10.27 9.01 -25.64
CA VAL A 246 -9.44 9.86 -26.53
C VAL A 246 -8.02 9.33 -26.62
N PHE A 247 -7.41 8.95 -25.49
CA PHE A 247 -6.05 8.43 -25.50
C PHE A 247 -5.96 7.09 -26.24
N TYR A 248 -6.91 6.19 -26.09
CA TYR A 248 -6.95 4.94 -26.87
C TYR A 248 -7.10 5.21 -28.36
N ASN A 249 -7.91 6.20 -28.76
CA ASN A 249 -8.02 6.59 -30.16
C ASN A 249 -6.69 7.10 -30.73
N ARG A 250 -5.95 7.90 -29.94
CA ARG A 250 -4.60 8.37 -30.33
C ARG A 250 -3.61 7.19 -30.43
N LEU A 251 -3.59 6.29 -29.46
CA LEU A 251 -2.75 5.08 -29.47
C LEU A 251 -3.03 4.23 -30.72
N ASN A 252 -4.30 3.94 -30.99
CA ASN A 252 -4.73 3.16 -32.15
C ASN A 252 -4.40 3.83 -33.49
N ALA A 253 -4.35 5.16 -33.54
CA ALA A 253 -3.96 5.92 -34.72
C ALA A 253 -2.44 6.08 -34.88
N GLY A 254 -1.64 5.59 -33.92
CA GLY A 254 -0.19 5.75 -33.89
C GLY A 254 0.26 7.18 -33.59
N TRP A 255 -0.56 7.95 -32.89
CA TRP A 255 -0.23 9.31 -32.47
C TRP A 255 0.54 9.32 -31.14
N THR A 256 1.21 10.44 -30.86
CA THR A 256 1.66 10.73 -29.51
C THR A 256 0.45 11.02 -28.61
N LEU A 257 0.54 10.76 -27.31
CA LEU A 257 -0.55 11.11 -26.39
C LEU A 257 -0.71 12.64 -26.26
N GLY A 258 0.38 13.40 -26.39
CA GLY A 258 0.34 14.86 -26.38
C GLY A 258 -0.07 15.46 -25.04
N SER A 259 0.18 14.76 -23.95
CA SER A 259 -0.14 15.18 -22.59
C SER A 259 1.00 16.01 -21.99
N ASP A 260 0.68 17.20 -21.46
CA ASP A 260 1.65 18.06 -20.78
C ASP A 260 2.13 17.45 -19.47
N ILE A 261 1.26 16.70 -18.77
CA ILE A 261 1.56 16.00 -17.51
C ILE A 261 2.78 15.11 -17.66
N THR A 262 2.87 14.36 -18.77
CA THR A 262 4.01 13.49 -19.06
C THR A 262 5.31 14.26 -19.28
N GLY A 263 5.20 15.47 -19.81
CA GLY A 263 6.32 16.40 -19.98
C GLY A 263 6.81 16.95 -18.63
N TYR A 264 5.90 17.40 -17.78
CA TYR A 264 6.23 17.88 -16.42
C TYR A 264 6.91 16.79 -15.60
N TYR A 265 6.34 15.59 -15.57
CA TYR A 265 6.94 14.47 -14.87
C TYR A 265 8.32 14.12 -15.41
N GLY A 266 8.45 14.03 -16.74
CA GLY A 266 9.71 13.75 -17.43
C GLY A 266 10.80 14.79 -17.19
N ALA A 267 10.42 16.07 -16.98
CA ALA A 267 11.31 17.15 -16.59
C ALA A 267 11.53 17.22 -15.06
N LYS A 268 10.91 16.32 -14.27
CA LYS A 268 10.91 16.31 -12.80
C LYS A 268 10.37 17.61 -12.19
N MET A 269 9.39 18.22 -12.84
CA MET A 269 8.72 19.44 -12.39
C MET A 269 7.46 19.07 -11.60
N ASP A 270 7.39 19.50 -10.34
CA ASP A 270 6.19 19.31 -9.48
C ASP A 270 5.36 20.62 -9.40
N ASP A 271 5.90 21.76 -9.82
CA ASP A 271 5.20 23.01 -10.02
C ASP A 271 4.97 23.28 -11.51
N TRP A 272 3.71 23.31 -11.91
CA TRP A 272 3.29 23.48 -13.31
C TRP A 272 2.92 24.91 -13.66
N SER A 273 2.96 25.84 -12.70
CA SER A 273 2.50 27.23 -12.84
C SER A 273 3.18 28.03 -13.97
N ASN A 274 4.40 27.62 -14.35
CA ASN A 274 5.17 28.28 -15.41
C ASN A 274 5.12 27.56 -16.76
N GLY A 275 4.28 26.53 -16.90
CA GLY A 275 4.22 25.67 -18.08
C GLY A 275 5.52 24.89 -18.32
N LEU A 276 5.55 24.07 -19.35
CA LEU A 276 6.74 23.26 -19.71
C LEU A 276 7.92 24.10 -20.20
N GLY A 277 7.68 25.28 -20.74
CA GLY A 277 8.72 26.19 -21.20
C GLY A 277 9.73 25.51 -22.12
N VAL A 278 11.02 25.54 -21.73
CA VAL A 278 12.13 24.93 -22.50
C VAL A 278 12.06 23.39 -22.53
N HIS A 279 11.33 22.75 -21.63
CA HIS A 279 11.23 21.30 -21.50
C HIS A 279 10.21 20.66 -22.44
N ILE A 280 9.43 21.46 -23.21
CA ILE A 280 8.38 20.95 -24.09
C ILE A 280 8.87 19.92 -25.12
N ASN A 281 10.13 20.00 -25.51
CA ASN A 281 10.77 19.11 -26.49
C ASN A 281 11.82 18.18 -25.85
N ASP A 282 11.89 18.10 -24.53
CA ASP A 282 12.84 17.21 -23.87
C ASP A 282 12.61 15.76 -24.29
N CYS A 283 13.70 15.09 -24.68
CA CYS A 283 13.66 13.72 -25.17
C CYS A 283 14.01 12.78 -24.00
N ASN A 284 13.00 12.38 -23.25
CA ASN A 284 13.11 11.40 -22.17
C ASN A 284 12.05 10.30 -22.35
N GLY A 285 12.01 9.31 -21.47
CA GLY A 285 11.08 8.19 -21.58
C GLY A 285 9.61 8.54 -21.30
N TYR A 286 9.32 9.75 -20.81
CA TYR A 286 7.97 10.14 -20.38
C TYR A 286 7.30 11.15 -21.32
N ASN A 287 8.02 12.15 -21.84
CA ASN A 287 7.43 13.28 -22.54
C ASN A 287 6.72 12.87 -23.85
N THR A 288 5.40 12.82 -23.81
CA THR A 288 4.53 12.52 -24.98
C THR A 288 4.13 13.76 -25.78
N ARG A 289 4.53 14.99 -25.37
CA ARG A 289 4.32 16.22 -26.17
C ARG A 289 5.28 16.31 -27.34
N GLY A 290 6.50 15.81 -27.17
CA GLY A 290 7.51 15.73 -28.22
C GLY A 290 7.30 14.54 -29.15
N THR A 291 8.30 14.30 -29.99
CA THR A 291 8.29 13.20 -30.98
C THR A 291 9.07 11.96 -30.52
N CYS A 292 9.65 11.99 -29.32
CA CYS A 292 10.53 10.92 -28.82
C CYS A 292 9.75 9.74 -28.22
N VAL A 293 8.53 9.96 -27.76
CA VAL A 293 7.66 8.92 -27.20
C VAL A 293 6.42 8.81 -28.08
N LEU A 294 6.35 7.72 -28.86
CA LEU A 294 5.16 7.31 -29.60
C LEU A 294 4.43 6.25 -28.78
N GLY A 295 3.14 6.49 -28.51
CA GLY A 295 2.36 5.60 -27.66
C GLY A 295 2.46 5.98 -26.17
N LEU A 296 2.44 4.99 -25.30
CA LEU A 296 2.55 5.19 -23.85
C LEU A 296 3.96 5.62 -23.43
N PRO A 297 4.10 6.45 -22.39
CA PRO A 297 5.40 6.67 -21.74
C PRO A 297 5.92 5.39 -21.11
N VAL A 298 7.18 5.42 -20.68
CA VAL A 298 7.88 4.24 -20.13
C VAL A 298 7.28 3.70 -18.84
N GLY A 299 6.45 4.46 -18.16
CA GLY A 299 5.78 4.07 -16.93
C GLY A 299 4.86 5.17 -16.38
N PRO A 300 4.17 4.92 -15.27
CA PRO A 300 3.26 5.86 -14.65
C PRO A 300 3.93 7.17 -14.24
N VAL A 301 3.13 8.24 -14.15
CA VAL A 301 3.57 9.60 -13.78
C VAL A 301 3.03 10.05 -12.41
N CYS A 302 2.12 9.30 -11.84
CA CYS A 302 1.59 9.45 -10.47
C CYS A 302 0.94 8.14 -10.03
N ASN A 303 0.48 8.10 -8.78
CA ASN A 303 -0.30 6.98 -8.25
C ASN A 303 -1.80 7.29 -8.42
N PRO A 304 -2.49 6.59 -9.35
CA PRO A 304 -3.89 6.87 -9.67
C PRO A 304 -4.85 6.29 -8.62
N GLY A 305 -6.01 6.91 -8.48
CA GLY A 305 -7.14 6.35 -7.75
C GLY A 305 -7.86 5.24 -8.54
N VAL A 306 -8.73 4.50 -7.86
CA VAL A 306 -9.45 3.37 -8.46
C VAL A 306 -10.33 3.81 -9.63
N GLU A 307 -10.97 4.98 -9.55
CA GLU A 307 -11.84 5.49 -10.62
C GLU A 307 -11.08 5.70 -11.95
N SER A 308 -9.83 6.17 -11.90
CA SER A 308 -8.99 6.33 -13.08
C SER A 308 -8.53 4.99 -13.66
N ILE A 309 -8.26 4.01 -12.79
CA ILE A 309 -7.93 2.64 -13.22
C ILE A 309 -9.14 2.01 -13.92
N GLU A 310 -10.32 2.06 -13.32
CA GLU A 310 -11.58 1.55 -13.89
C GLU A 310 -11.93 2.24 -15.22
N ALA A 311 -11.80 3.57 -15.28
CA ALA A 311 -12.04 4.35 -16.49
C ALA A 311 -11.07 3.99 -17.62
N THR A 312 -9.85 3.63 -17.29
CA THR A 312 -8.83 3.19 -18.26
C THR A 312 -9.11 1.78 -18.77
N ILE A 313 -9.56 0.87 -17.92
CA ILE A 313 -9.93 -0.48 -18.31
C ILE A 313 -11.22 -0.48 -19.13
N ASN A 314 -12.18 0.39 -18.78
CA ASN A 314 -13.51 0.49 -19.41
C ASN A 314 -13.72 1.87 -20.07
N PRO A 315 -12.93 2.24 -21.10
CA PRO A 315 -13.02 3.54 -21.72
C PRO A 315 -14.34 3.72 -22.49
N THR A 316 -14.84 4.96 -22.52
CA THR A 316 -15.97 5.28 -23.40
C THR A 316 -15.57 5.16 -24.86
N VAL A 317 -16.29 4.36 -25.63
CA VAL A 317 -16.05 4.18 -27.06
C VAL A 317 -16.65 5.34 -27.85
N HIS A 318 -15.82 6.08 -28.55
CA HIS A 318 -16.20 7.22 -29.42
C HIS A 318 -15.10 7.47 -30.46
N ASP A 319 -15.32 8.48 -31.33
CA ASP A 319 -14.38 8.84 -32.41
C ASP A 319 -13.73 10.23 -32.23
N TYR A 320 -13.57 10.67 -30.96
CA TYR A 320 -12.90 11.92 -30.62
C TYR A 320 -11.40 11.71 -30.36
N TYR A 321 -10.61 12.72 -30.73
CA TYR A 321 -9.14 12.74 -30.62
C TYR A 321 -8.63 13.89 -29.76
N TYR A 322 -9.51 14.83 -29.37
CA TYR A 322 -9.18 16.02 -28.61
C TYR A 322 -10.18 16.24 -27.49
N PHE A 323 -9.70 16.75 -26.39
CA PHE A 323 -10.54 17.18 -25.27
C PHE A 323 -10.02 18.49 -24.70
N VAL A 324 -10.86 19.21 -24.01
CA VAL A 324 -10.55 20.42 -23.25
C VAL A 324 -11.57 20.56 -22.12
N ALA A 325 -11.15 20.98 -20.93
CA ALA A 325 -12.04 21.29 -19.82
C ALA A 325 -12.27 22.80 -19.71
N ASP A 326 -13.45 23.19 -19.23
CA ASP A 326 -13.74 24.56 -18.83
C ASP A 326 -13.43 24.82 -17.35
N CYS A 327 -13.58 26.07 -16.89
CA CYS A 327 -13.33 26.44 -15.49
C CYS A 327 -14.26 25.75 -14.46
N SER A 328 -15.34 25.14 -14.92
CA SER A 328 -16.22 24.35 -14.05
C SER A 328 -15.80 22.88 -13.95
N GLY A 329 -14.78 22.48 -14.72
CA GLY A 329 -14.34 21.10 -14.84
C GLY A 329 -15.12 20.28 -15.87
N LYS A 330 -15.99 20.89 -16.67
CA LYS A 330 -16.72 20.18 -17.72
C LYS A 330 -15.83 19.93 -18.94
N THR A 331 -15.76 18.68 -19.38
CA THR A 331 -14.97 18.26 -20.56
C THR A 331 -15.75 18.37 -21.86
N TYR A 332 -15.10 18.88 -22.89
CA TYR A 332 -15.59 18.99 -24.25
C TYR A 332 -14.72 18.17 -25.19
N LEU A 333 -15.33 17.23 -25.90
CA LEU A 333 -14.66 16.32 -26.82
C LEU A 333 -14.74 16.83 -28.25
N ASN A 334 -13.66 16.69 -29.02
CA ASN A 334 -13.58 17.14 -30.42
C ASN A 334 -12.90 16.10 -31.30
N LYS A 335 -13.36 15.97 -32.56
CA LYS A 335 -12.83 14.99 -33.54
C LYS A 335 -11.50 15.42 -34.17
N ASN A 336 -11.29 16.73 -34.30
CA ASN A 336 -10.14 17.29 -35.00
C ASN A 336 -9.66 18.60 -34.34
N SER A 337 -8.47 19.05 -34.73
CA SER A 337 -7.85 20.27 -34.24
C SER A 337 -8.73 21.52 -34.42
N SER A 338 -9.35 21.66 -35.60
CA SER A 338 -10.19 22.81 -35.92
C SER A 338 -11.40 22.93 -34.99
N GLY A 339 -12.06 21.80 -34.68
CA GLY A 339 -13.14 21.75 -33.71
C GLY A 339 -12.67 22.06 -32.31
N HIS A 340 -11.51 21.55 -31.94
CA HIS A 340 -10.86 21.80 -30.63
C HIS A 340 -10.55 23.30 -30.48
N GLU A 341 -9.89 23.93 -31.42
CA GLU A 341 -9.62 25.38 -31.43
C GLU A 341 -10.89 26.22 -31.36
N ALA A 342 -11.94 25.80 -32.09
CA ALA A 342 -13.23 26.49 -32.03
C ALA A 342 -13.89 26.42 -30.67
N THR A 343 -13.74 25.26 -29.96
CA THR A 343 -14.21 25.09 -28.60
C THR A 343 -13.45 25.99 -27.64
N ILE A 344 -12.10 25.98 -27.69
CA ILE A 344 -11.25 26.87 -26.87
C ILE A 344 -11.62 28.34 -27.09
N ASN A 345 -11.71 28.78 -28.34
CA ASN A 345 -12.08 30.15 -28.68
C ASN A 345 -13.49 30.54 -28.17
N LYS A 346 -14.41 29.60 -28.12
CA LYS A 346 -15.73 29.80 -27.51
C LYS A 346 -15.61 29.97 -25.99
N LEU A 347 -14.90 29.09 -25.30
CA LEU A 347 -14.69 29.16 -23.86
C LEU A 347 -14.03 30.46 -23.44
N ILE A 348 -13.03 30.93 -24.19
CA ILE A 348 -12.39 32.23 -23.98
C ILE A 348 -13.41 33.39 -24.11
N ARG A 349 -14.22 33.41 -25.19
CA ARG A 349 -15.24 34.45 -25.38
C ARG A 349 -16.29 34.46 -24.28
N ASP A 350 -16.66 33.27 -23.81
CA ASP A 350 -17.68 33.10 -22.76
C ASP A 350 -17.10 33.33 -21.35
N ASN A 351 -15.82 33.69 -21.23
CA ASN A 351 -15.04 33.88 -19.99
C ASN A 351 -15.09 32.67 -19.09
N ASN A 352 -15.06 31.47 -19.70
CA ASN A 352 -15.09 30.15 -19.04
C ASN A 352 -13.87 29.30 -19.39
N TRP A 353 -12.78 29.94 -19.85
CA TRP A 353 -11.47 29.33 -20.08
C TRP A 353 -10.57 29.60 -18.88
N CYS A 354 -10.04 28.55 -18.27
CA CYS A 354 -9.00 28.61 -17.27
C CYS A 354 -7.73 28.00 -17.86
N ASP A 355 -6.65 28.76 -17.88
CA ASP A 355 -5.32 28.20 -18.16
C ASP A 355 -5.01 27.24 -17.01
N SER A 356 -4.99 25.95 -17.28
CA SER A 356 -4.68 24.86 -16.35
C SER A 356 -3.18 24.68 -16.23
#